data_35367c42094ebcf3a88882adc6ef5091
#
_entry.id   35367c42094ebcf3a88882adc6ef5091
#
_cell.length_a   1.000
_cell.length_b   1.000
_cell.length_c   1.000
_cell.angle_alpha   90.00
_cell.angle_beta   90.00
_cell.angle_gamma   90.00
#
_symmetry.space_group_name_H-M   'P 1'
#
loop_
_entity.id
_entity.type
_entity.pdbx_description
1 polymer ?
#
loop_
_entity_poly.entity_id
_entity_poly.type
_entity_poly.pdbx_seq_one_letter_code
_entity_poly.pdbx_strand_id
1 'polypeptide(L)'
;MPSYKLNPNEPRPGTCVDDTQALSDHLVTFIRGHPLMDSAVANDNNKPVFYRRDIMFTKIVVDVMEIDGVQYTIYFAATNTGLVYKIVEWPQASAGPEPGQQVPLGADASSTGHHQVSTQSVLVEIIDATSPEPVKAMEISSRHKSLYVASDSQVKQINLVQCKQRHDNCVQCVRDPYCGWDRKALECRHFSPME
;
A
#
# COMPACT_ATOMS: atom_id res chain seq x y z
N MET A 1 -33.20 5.53 -9.78
CA MET A 1 -32.95 5.78 -8.36
C MET A 1 -33.80 6.95 -7.92
N PRO A 2 -34.46 6.97 -6.76
CA PRO A 2 -35.16 8.14 -6.29
C PRO A 2 -34.11 9.24 -6.04
N SER A 3 -34.20 10.31 -6.81
CA SER A 3 -33.33 11.46 -6.61
C SER A 3 -33.74 12.19 -5.32
N TYR A 4 -32.77 12.42 -4.42
CA TYR A 4 -32.98 13.29 -3.28
C TYR A 4 -33.35 14.70 -3.80
N LYS A 5 -34.51 15.21 -3.39
CA LYS A 5 -34.89 16.60 -3.70
C LYS A 5 -34.05 17.50 -2.80
N LEU A 6 -33.07 18.18 -3.40
CA LEU A 6 -32.25 19.15 -2.70
C LEU A 6 -33.14 20.28 -2.10
N ASN A 7 -33.06 20.40 -0.78
CA ASN A 7 -33.58 21.59 -0.09
C ASN A 7 -32.41 22.61 -0.03
N PRO A 8 -32.54 23.83 -0.57
CA PRO A 8 -31.45 24.80 -0.58
C PRO A 8 -30.99 25.23 0.84
N ASN A 9 -31.82 24.98 1.85
CA ASN A 9 -31.51 25.31 3.25
C ASN A 9 -30.90 24.14 4.05
N GLU A 10 -30.66 22.99 3.41
CA GLU A 10 -30.09 21.82 4.03
C GLU A 10 -28.76 21.40 3.38
N PRO A 11 -27.83 20.86 4.15
CA PRO A 11 -26.59 20.28 3.57
C PRO A 11 -26.96 19.10 2.67
N ARG A 12 -26.12 18.84 1.68
CA ARG A 12 -26.27 17.63 0.85
C ARG A 12 -26.06 16.38 1.72
N PRO A 13 -26.77 15.27 1.44
CA PRO A 13 -26.51 14.00 2.11
C PRO A 13 -25.00 13.62 2.02
N GLY A 14 -24.40 13.29 3.16
CA GLY A 14 -22.98 12.95 3.25
C GLY A 14 -22.01 14.13 3.42
N THR A 15 -22.48 15.37 3.46
CA THR A 15 -21.65 16.52 3.82
C THR A 15 -21.30 16.47 5.31
N CYS A 16 -20.03 16.74 5.65
CA CYS A 16 -19.62 16.91 7.04
C CYS A 16 -20.26 18.15 7.63
N VAL A 17 -20.87 18.02 8.79
CA VAL A 17 -21.51 19.08 9.56
C VAL A 17 -21.01 19.07 11.00
N ASP A 18 -20.96 20.24 11.63
CA ASP A 18 -20.48 20.36 13.02
C ASP A 18 -21.44 19.75 14.04
N ASP A 19 -22.76 19.84 13.77
CA ASP A 19 -23.81 19.28 14.61
C ASP A 19 -24.76 18.40 13.79
N THR A 20 -24.68 17.11 14.02
CA THR A 20 -25.57 16.13 13.36
C THR A 20 -26.99 16.11 13.91
N GLN A 21 -27.22 16.66 15.11
CA GLN A 21 -28.57 16.76 15.72
C GLN A 21 -29.43 17.85 15.04
N ALA A 22 -28.78 18.78 14.37
CA ALA A 22 -29.45 19.83 13.61
C ALA A 22 -29.94 19.37 12.21
N LEU A 23 -29.61 18.13 11.80
CA LEU A 23 -30.07 17.57 10.53
C LEU A 23 -31.56 17.25 10.57
N SER A 24 -32.28 17.52 9.47
CA SER A 24 -33.69 17.17 9.37
C SER A 24 -33.94 15.66 9.34
N ASP A 25 -35.07 15.22 9.86
CA ASP A 25 -35.49 13.81 9.82
C ASP A 25 -35.56 13.27 8.38
N HIS A 26 -35.88 14.11 7.42
CA HIS A 26 -35.90 13.72 6.00
C HIS A 26 -34.51 13.39 5.49
N LEU A 27 -33.51 14.21 5.80
CA LEU A 27 -32.12 13.99 5.42
C LEU A 27 -31.55 12.73 6.11
N VAL A 28 -31.81 12.58 7.40
CA VAL A 28 -31.37 11.41 8.18
C VAL A 28 -32.01 10.12 7.64
N THR A 29 -33.30 10.17 7.31
CA THR A 29 -34.02 9.03 6.73
C THR A 29 -33.47 8.66 5.35
N PHE A 30 -33.14 9.65 4.53
CA PHE A 30 -32.50 9.42 3.23
C PHE A 30 -31.14 8.74 3.39
N ILE A 31 -30.25 9.25 4.23
CA ILE A 31 -28.92 8.69 4.50
C ILE A 31 -29.02 7.26 5.01
N ARG A 32 -29.97 6.99 5.92
CA ARG A 32 -30.21 5.64 6.46
C ARG A 32 -30.66 4.65 5.37
N GLY A 33 -31.43 5.11 4.40
CA GLY A 33 -31.87 4.30 3.26
C GLY A 33 -30.83 4.13 2.17
N HIS A 34 -29.75 4.95 2.19
CA HIS A 34 -28.68 4.96 1.17
C HIS A 34 -27.30 4.95 1.83
N PRO A 35 -26.94 3.86 2.55
CA PRO A 35 -25.70 3.81 3.34
C PRO A 35 -24.43 3.67 2.49
N LEU A 36 -24.58 3.36 1.20
CA LEU A 36 -23.44 3.20 0.30
C LEU A 36 -23.14 4.50 -0.44
N MET A 37 -21.89 4.72 -0.76
CA MET A 37 -21.49 5.83 -1.62
C MET A 37 -22.08 5.68 -3.03
N ASP A 38 -22.39 6.79 -3.68
CA ASP A 38 -22.91 6.80 -5.06
C ASP A 38 -21.92 6.21 -6.05
N SER A 39 -20.65 6.49 -5.86
CA SER A 39 -19.55 5.98 -6.70
C SER A 39 -18.52 5.24 -5.85
N ALA A 40 -17.98 4.15 -6.37
CA ALA A 40 -16.89 3.45 -5.72
C ALA A 40 -15.63 4.34 -5.69
N VAL A 41 -14.90 4.31 -4.58
CA VAL A 41 -13.56 4.87 -4.53
C VAL A 41 -12.64 3.92 -5.30
N ALA A 42 -12.10 4.42 -6.40
CA ALA A 42 -11.15 3.64 -7.19
C ALA A 42 -9.80 3.53 -6.43
N ASN A 43 -9.13 2.39 -6.60
CA ASN A 43 -7.73 2.28 -6.20
C ASN A 43 -6.88 3.21 -7.07
N ASP A 44 -5.74 3.64 -6.57
CA ASP A 44 -4.71 4.31 -7.35
C ASP A 44 -4.42 3.51 -8.58
N ASN A 45 -4.20 3.73 -9.69
CA ASN A 45 -3.98 2.88 -10.89
C ASN A 45 -5.09 1.85 -11.21
N ASN A 46 -6.29 1.96 -10.63
CA ASN A 46 -7.42 1.03 -10.81
C ASN A 46 -7.07 -0.46 -10.54
N LYS A 47 -6.02 -0.71 -9.77
CA LYS A 47 -5.55 -2.06 -9.42
C LYS A 47 -5.18 -2.12 -7.94
N PRO A 48 -5.47 -3.23 -7.25
CA PRO A 48 -4.92 -3.43 -5.91
C PRO A 48 -3.40 -3.65 -6.02
N VAL A 49 -2.64 -3.15 -5.03
CA VAL A 49 -1.18 -3.40 -4.92
C VAL A 49 -0.90 -4.89 -4.80
N PHE A 50 -1.71 -5.60 -4.04
CA PHE A 50 -1.63 -7.04 -3.86
C PHE A 50 -3.02 -7.62 -3.61
N TYR A 51 -3.28 -8.82 -4.16
CA TYR A 51 -4.57 -9.49 -4.03
C TYR A 51 -4.42 -11.00 -3.87
N ARG A 52 -5.09 -11.57 -2.86
CA ARG A 52 -5.24 -13.00 -2.62
C ARG A 52 -6.66 -13.30 -2.12
N ARG A 53 -7.26 -14.37 -2.63
CA ARG A 53 -8.63 -14.77 -2.26
C ARG A 53 -8.68 -15.67 -1.02
N ASP A 54 -7.60 -16.38 -0.78
CA ASP A 54 -7.46 -17.45 0.21
C ASP A 54 -6.85 -16.96 1.52
N ILE A 55 -6.62 -15.66 1.68
CA ILE A 55 -5.92 -15.06 2.82
C ILE A 55 -6.73 -13.91 3.39
N MET A 56 -6.83 -13.87 4.71
CA MET A 56 -7.37 -12.73 5.45
C MET A 56 -6.22 -11.93 6.06
N PHE A 57 -5.97 -10.74 5.55
CA PHE A 57 -5.06 -9.78 6.14
C PHE A 57 -5.74 -9.06 7.31
N THR A 58 -5.05 -8.94 8.44
CA THR A 58 -5.57 -8.38 9.68
C THR A 58 -4.86 -7.12 10.13
N LYS A 59 -3.58 -7.00 9.81
CA LYS A 59 -2.74 -5.84 10.15
C LYS A 59 -1.86 -5.48 8.96
N ILE A 60 -1.53 -4.20 8.87
CA ILE A 60 -0.58 -3.69 7.88
C ILE A 60 0.30 -2.62 8.52
N VAL A 61 1.58 -2.64 8.20
CA VAL A 61 2.52 -1.55 8.43
C VAL A 61 3.31 -1.30 7.15
N VAL A 62 3.73 -0.06 6.96
CA VAL A 62 4.36 0.39 5.72
C VAL A 62 5.68 1.06 6.04
N ASP A 63 6.71 0.75 5.27
CA ASP A 63 8.00 1.46 5.23
C ASP A 63 8.21 2.05 3.83
N VAL A 64 8.96 3.14 3.77
CA VAL A 64 9.26 3.80 2.50
C VAL A 64 10.77 4.01 2.41
N MET A 65 11.35 3.61 1.28
CA MET A 65 12.77 3.79 1.00
C MET A 65 12.94 4.49 -0.35
N GLU A 66 13.93 5.35 -0.43
CA GLU A 66 14.36 5.95 -1.69
C GLU A 66 15.72 5.35 -2.08
N ILE A 67 15.82 4.82 -3.30
CA ILE A 67 17.02 4.23 -3.86
C ILE A 67 17.19 4.79 -5.27
N ASP A 68 18.32 5.49 -5.50
CA ASP A 68 18.64 6.10 -6.80
C ASP A 68 17.50 7.00 -7.35
N GLY A 69 16.84 7.76 -6.47
CA GLY A 69 15.71 8.64 -6.83
C GLY A 69 14.40 7.91 -7.11
N VAL A 70 14.34 6.62 -6.89
CA VAL A 70 13.12 5.80 -7.00
C VAL A 70 12.58 5.49 -5.61
N GLN A 71 11.31 5.83 -5.37
CA GLN A 71 10.64 5.51 -4.13
C GLN A 71 10.09 4.08 -4.17
N TYR A 72 10.47 3.29 -3.18
CA TYR A 72 9.96 1.95 -2.93
C TYR A 72 9.05 1.98 -1.69
N THR A 73 7.82 1.49 -1.83
CA THR A 73 6.90 1.32 -0.72
C THR A 73 6.87 -0.15 -0.33
N ILE A 74 7.19 -0.45 0.93
CA ILE A 74 7.29 -1.81 1.46
C ILE A 74 6.12 -2.04 2.40
N TYR A 75 5.24 -2.95 2.04
CA TYR A 75 4.08 -3.33 2.83
C TYR A 75 4.39 -4.63 3.59
N PHE A 76 4.16 -4.63 4.89
CA PHE A 76 4.12 -5.83 5.72
C PHE A 76 2.67 -6.10 6.10
N ALA A 77 2.06 -7.08 5.47
CA ALA A 77 0.65 -7.43 5.67
C ALA A 77 0.54 -8.75 6.44
N ALA A 78 0.05 -8.67 7.67
CA ALA A 78 -0.10 -9.82 8.55
C ALA A 78 -1.44 -10.52 8.34
N THR A 79 -1.43 -11.85 8.51
CA THR A 79 -2.60 -12.69 8.36
C THR A 79 -3.19 -13.12 9.71
N ASN A 80 -4.41 -13.65 9.65
CA ASN A 80 -5.07 -14.30 10.77
C ASN A 80 -4.42 -15.63 11.19
N THR A 81 -3.43 -16.12 10.44
CA THR A 81 -2.68 -17.36 10.72
C THR A 81 -1.24 -17.11 11.16
N GLY A 82 -0.87 -15.86 11.46
CA GLY A 82 0.45 -15.53 11.99
C GLY A 82 1.55 -15.36 10.96
N LEU A 83 1.22 -15.35 9.67
CA LEU A 83 2.16 -15.07 8.60
C LEU A 83 2.20 -13.58 8.29
N VAL A 84 3.35 -13.07 7.89
CA VAL A 84 3.53 -11.69 7.39
C VAL A 84 4.03 -11.73 5.96
N TYR A 85 3.28 -11.09 5.07
CA TYR A 85 3.61 -10.94 3.65
C TYR A 85 4.37 -9.64 3.45
N LYS A 86 5.59 -9.72 2.92
CA LYS A 86 6.39 -8.57 2.52
C LYS A 86 6.19 -8.32 1.03
N ILE A 87 5.52 -7.22 0.71
CA ILE A 87 5.18 -6.80 -0.64
C ILE A 87 5.90 -5.49 -0.91
N VAL A 88 6.49 -5.35 -2.07
CA VAL A 88 7.20 -4.14 -2.49
C VAL A 88 6.53 -3.57 -3.72
N GLU A 89 6.30 -2.26 -3.71
CA GLU A 89 5.76 -1.49 -4.82
C GLU A 89 6.73 -0.38 -5.21
N TRP A 90 6.88 -0.14 -6.51
CA TRP A 90 7.69 0.96 -7.05
C TRP A 90 7.06 1.52 -8.33
N PRO A 91 7.35 2.78 -8.71
CA PRO A 91 6.91 3.36 -9.97
C PRO A 91 7.42 2.54 -11.16
N GLN A 92 6.53 2.23 -12.07
CA GLN A 92 6.96 1.69 -13.36
C GLN A 92 7.53 2.84 -14.20
N ALA A 93 8.75 2.69 -14.70
CA ALA A 93 9.26 3.62 -15.69
C ALA A 93 8.25 3.67 -16.85
N SER A 94 7.64 4.83 -17.09
CA SER A 94 6.82 5.04 -18.26
C SER A 94 7.71 4.73 -19.46
N ALA A 95 7.31 3.75 -20.27
CA ALA A 95 7.90 3.59 -21.59
C ALA A 95 7.72 4.94 -22.28
N GLY A 96 8.83 5.61 -22.59
CA GLY A 96 8.80 6.86 -23.35
C GLY A 96 7.96 6.65 -24.60
N PRO A 97 7.39 7.72 -25.18
CA PRO A 97 6.60 7.59 -26.40
C PRO A 97 7.40 6.81 -27.44
N GLU A 98 6.79 5.78 -28.00
CA GLU A 98 7.41 5.00 -29.09
C GLU A 98 7.88 5.96 -30.21
N PRO A 99 9.04 5.72 -30.82
CA PRO A 99 9.51 6.56 -31.91
C PRO A 99 8.48 6.56 -33.07
N GLY A 100 7.71 7.65 -33.20
CA GLY A 100 6.69 7.80 -34.24
C GLY A 100 5.30 8.21 -33.76
N GLN A 101 5.00 8.26 -32.48
CA GLN A 101 3.75 8.84 -31.99
C GLN A 101 3.87 10.38 -31.93
N GLN A 102 3.18 11.05 -32.84
CA GLN A 102 2.98 12.49 -32.79
C GLN A 102 2.11 12.85 -31.59
N VAL A 103 2.67 13.61 -30.67
CA VAL A 103 1.90 14.24 -29.58
C VAL A 103 0.96 15.26 -30.21
N PRO A 104 -0.36 15.21 -29.99
CA PRO A 104 -1.27 16.24 -30.50
C PRO A 104 -0.93 17.58 -29.84
N LEU A 105 -0.54 18.56 -30.65
CA LEU A 105 -0.41 19.95 -30.23
C LEU A 105 -1.82 20.50 -30.02
N GLY A 106 -2.24 20.64 -28.74
CA GLY A 106 -3.51 21.28 -28.42
C GLY A 106 -4.30 20.63 -27.29
N ALA A 107 -3.68 20.21 -26.20
CA ALA A 107 -4.41 19.93 -24.97
C ALA A 107 -4.26 21.12 -24.02
N ASP A 108 -5.38 21.82 -23.78
CA ASP A 108 -5.49 22.93 -22.83
C ASP A 108 -5.01 22.51 -21.43
N ALA A 109 -4.11 23.32 -20.86
CA ALA A 109 -3.48 23.12 -19.55
C ALA A 109 -4.43 23.46 -18.38
N SER A 110 -5.67 22.99 -18.41
CA SER A 110 -6.66 23.27 -17.34
C SER A 110 -7.34 22.03 -16.75
N SER A 111 -6.83 20.84 -16.99
CA SER A 111 -7.21 19.67 -16.18
C SER A 111 -6.08 19.37 -15.20
N THR A 112 -6.34 19.58 -13.91
CA THR A 112 -5.54 18.99 -12.80
C THR A 112 -5.67 17.47 -12.87
N GLY A 113 -5.17 16.88 -13.94
CA GLY A 113 -5.02 15.45 -14.08
C GLY A 113 -3.89 15.02 -13.15
N HIS A 114 -4.23 14.33 -12.07
CA HIS A 114 -3.24 13.51 -11.38
C HIS A 114 -2.60 12.62 -12.45
N HIS A 115 -1.34 12.87 -12.76
CA HIS A 115 -0.54 11.94 -13.54
C HIS A 115 -0.53 10.61 -12.77
N GLN A 116 -1.36 9.66 -13.20
CA GLN A 116 -1.33 8.32 -12.66
C GLN A 116 0.00 7.68 -13.05
N VAL A 117 0.93 7.69 -12.12
CA VAL A 117 2.18 6.93 -12.28
C VAL A 117 1.81 5.47 -12.15
N SER A 118 1.97 4.70 -13.23
CA SER A 118 1.80 3.26 -13.18
C SER A 118 2.80 2.67 -12.19
N THR A 119 2.34 1.81 -11.28
CA THR A 119 3.21 1.13 -10.32
C THR A 119 3.25 -0.37 -10.59
N GLN A 120 4.36 -0.99 -10.19
CA GLN A 120 4.53 -2.45 -10.16
C GLN A 120 4.67 -2.90 -8.72
N SER A 121 4.19 -4.10 -8.43
CA SER A 121 4.35 -4.70 -7.11
C SER A 121 4.79 -6.15 -7.21
N VAL A 122 5.51 -6.61 -6.19
CA VAL A 122 5.97 -8.00 -6.09
C VAL A 122 5.89 -8.49 -4.65
N LEU A 123 5.46 -9.74 -4.47
CA LEU A 123 5.64 -10.45 -3.22
C LEU A 123 7.12 -10.88 -3.11
N VAL A 124 7.81 -10.35 -2.11
CA VAL A 124 9.23 -10.64 -1.87
C VAL A 124 9.40 -11.86 -0.99
N GLU A 125 8.63 -11.93 0.12
CA GLU A 125 8.82 -12.93 1.16
C GLU A 125 7.52 -13.17 1.93
N ILE A 126 7.37 -14.40 2.46
CA ILE A 126 6.36 -14.74 3.46
C ILE A 126 7.10 -15.15 4.72
N ILE A 127 6.91 -14.40 5.78
CA ILE A 127 7.61 -14.58 7.06
C ILE A 127 6.68 -15.31 8.03
N ASP A 128 7.13 -16.42 8.59
CA ASP A 128 6.47 -17.05 9.73
C ASP A 128 6.79 -16.23 11.00
N ALA A 129 5.83 -15.38 11.38
CA ALA A 129 6.01 -14.48 12.51
C ALA A 129 5.50 -15.10 13.82
N THR A 130 4.24 -15.48 13.87
CA THR A 130 3.56 -15.97 15.08
C THR A 130 2.70 -17.20 14.84
N SER A 131 2.86 -17.87 13.68
CA SER A 131 2.03 -19.01 13.29
C SER A 131 1.94 -20.08 14.40
N PRO A 132 0.76 -20.67 14.66
CA PRO A 132 -0.52 -20.40 13.99
C PRO A 132 -1.34 -19.24 14.58
N GLU A 133 -0.80 -18.50 15.55
CA GLU A 133 -1.51 -17.44 16.25
C GLU A 133 -1.70 -16.19 15.39
N PRO A 134 -2.91 -15.59 15.37
CA PRO A 134 -3.16 -14.35 14.66
C PRO A 134 -2.27 -13.20 15.16
N VAL A 135 -1.77 -12.39 14.23
CA VAL A 135 -1.05 -11.16 14.59
C VAL A 135 -2.02 -10.13 15.16
N LYS A 136 -1.74 -9.64 16.37
CA LYS A 136 -2.53 -8.65 17.10
C LYS A 136 -1.99 -7.24 16.93
N ALA A 137 -0.68 -7.09 16.95
CA ALA A 137 0.01 -5.82 16.75
C ALA A 137 1.26 -6.00 15.90
N MET A 138 1.60 -4.96 15.16
CA MET A 138 2.79 -4.94 14.32
C MET A 138 3.31 -3.51 14.21
N GLU A 139 4.63 -3.33 14.30
CA GLU A 139 5.28 -2.03 14.23
C GLU A 139 6.68 -2.15 13.62
N ILE A 140 7.09 -1.14 12.85
CA ILE A 140 8.44 -1.05 12.28
C ILE A 140 9.27 -0.06 13.08
N SER A 141 10.47 -0.49 13.47
CA SER A 141 11.51 0.39 13.97
C SER A 141 12.51 0.70 12.87
N SER A 142 12.42 1.87 12.29
CA SER A 142 13.38 2.33 11.27
C SER A 142 14.80 2.43 11.84
N ARG A 143 14.94 2.80 13.13
CA ARG A 143 16.23 2.88 13.83
C ARG A 143 16.92 1.52 13.93
N HIS A 144 16.17 0.46 14.28
CA HIS A 144 16.72 -0.88 14.46
C HIS A 144 16.60 -1.75 13.22
N LYS A 145 16.04 -1.20 12.12
CA LYS A 145 15.74 -1.95 10.90
C LYS A 145 15.05 -3.29 11.20
N SER A 146 14.03 -3.23 12.04
CA SER A 146 13.33 -4.41 12.56
C SER A 146 11.83 -4.23 12.54
N LEU A 147 11.13 -5.31 12.22
CA LEU A 147 9.68 -5.43 12.37
C LEU A 147 9.39 -6.16 13.69
N TYR A 148 8.59 -5.56 14.54
CA TYR A 148 8.08 -6.17 15.77
C TYR A 148 6.67 -6.70 15.50
N VAL A 149 6.44 -7.95 15.82
CA VAL A 149 5.16 -8.63 15.60
C VAL A 149 4.72 -9.29 16.91
N ALA A 150 3.49 -9.03 17.34
CA ALA A 150 2.93 -9.57 18.56
C ALA A 150 1.67 -10.39 18.28
N SER A 151 1.55 -11.53 18.97
CA SER A 151 0.33 -12.32 19.13
C SER A 151 -0.17 -12.25 20.57
N ASP A 152 -1.09 -13.12 20.96
CA ASP A 152 -1.57 -13.21 22.33
C ASP A 152 -0.50 -13.77 23.30
N SER A 153 0.41 -14.62 22.81
CA SER A 153 1.38 -15.34 23.65
C SER A 153 2.84 -14.92 23.47
N GLN A 154 3.17 -14.23 22.36
CA GLN A 154 4.56 -13.94 22.02
C GLN A 154 4.75 -12.59 21.34
N VAL A 155 5.96 -12.04 21.47
CA VAL A 155 6.46 -10.91 20.69
C VAL A 155 7.73 -11.35 19.98
N LYS A 156 7.79 -11.15 18.66
CA LYS A 156 8.94 -11.50 17.83
C LYS A 156 9.53 -10.27 17.19
N GLN A 157 10.84 -10.12 17.29
CA GLN A 157 11.60 -9.13 16.54
C GLN A 157 12.16 -9.80 15.28
N ILE A 158 11.85 -9.24 14.12
CA ILE A 158 12.29 -9.71 12.81
C ILE A 158 13.24 -8.67 12.24
N ASN A 159 14.51 -9.01 12.10
CA ASN A 159 15.50 -8.13 11.52
C ASN A 159 15.32 -8.08 9.99
N LEU A 160 15.10 -6.88 9.45
CA LEU A 160 14.80 -6.67 8.03
C LEU A 160 16.04 -6.68 7.12
N VAL A 161 17.24 -6.58 7.70
CA VAL A 161 18.51 -6.50 6.97
C VAL A 161 19.35 -7.78 7.01
N GLN A 162 18.77 -8.90 7.42
CA GLN A 162 19.41 -10.23 7.40
C GLN A 162 19.35 -10.84 5.99
N CYS A 163 19.86 -10.14 5.00
CA CYS A 163 19.71 -10.44 3.58
C CYS A 163 20.28 -11.82 3.19
N LYS A 164 21.47 -12.18 3.71
CA LYS A 164 22.14 -13.44 3.40
C LYS A 164 21.34 -14.66 3.86
N GLN A 165 20.65 -14.56 5.00
CA GLN A 165 19.84 -15.67 5.52
C GLN A 165 18.49 -15.83 4.84
N ARG A 166 18.04 -14.79 4.10
CA ARG A 166 16.69 -14.73 3.50
C ARG A 166 16.69 -14.98 2.01
N HIS A 167 17.80 -14.66 1.33
CA HIS A 167 17.86 -14.67 -0.12
C HIS A 167 19.08 -15.43 -0.61
N ASP A 168 18.84 -16.58 -1.25
CA ASP A 168 19.88 -17.50 -1.71
C ASP A 168 20.44 -17.15 -3.09
N ASN A 169 19.76 -16.26 -3.83
CA ASN A 169 20.14 -15.89 -5.19
C ASN A 169 19.95 -14.41 -5.49
N CYS A 170 20.61 -13.96 -6.56
CA CYS A 170 20.60 -12.56 -6.98
C CYS A 170 19.18 -12.02 -7.24
N VAL A 171 18.31 -12.82 -7.90
CA VAL A 171 16.96 -12.37 -8.28
C VAL A 171 16.09 -12.10 -7.07
N GLN A 172 16.14 -12.96 -6.05
CA GLN A 172 15.42 -12.76 -4.80
C GLN A 172 15.99 -11.57 -4.02
N CYS A 173 17.32 -11.48 -3.97
CA CYS A 173 18.03 -10.41 -3.26
C CYS A 173 17.66 -9.02 -3.77
N VAL A 174 17.71 -8.79 -5.09
CA VAL A 174 17.47 -7.45 -5.69
C VAL A 174 15.99 -7.03 -5.70
N ARG A 175 15.08 -7.93 -5.38
CA ARG A 175 13.66 -7.61 -5.18
C ARG A 175 13.37 -7.02 -3.81
N ASP A 176 14.31 -7.16 -2.88
CA ASP A 176 14.20 -6.66 -1.53
C ASP A 176 14.94 -5.32 -1.40
N PRO A 177 14.25 -4.18 -1.19
CA PRO A 177 14.89 -2.87 -1.11
C PRO A 177 15.89 -2.73 0.04
N TYR A 178 15.79 -3.56 1.08
CA TYR A 178 16.78 -3.59 2.17
C TYR A 178 18.09 -4.28 1.77
N CYS A 179 18.14 -4.93 0.60
CA CYS A 179 19.21 -5.85 0.23
C CYS A 179 19.85 -5.49 -1.11
N GLY A 180 21.12 -5.83 -1.26
CA GLY A 180 21.89 -5.69 -2.48
C GLY A 180 22.75 -6.90 -2.76
N TRP A 181 22.91 -7.25 -4.03
CA TRP A 181 23.74 -8.39 -4.44
C TRP A 181 25.21 -8.00 -4.57
N ASP A 182 26.06 -8.54 -3.71
CA ASP A 182 27.52 -8.41 -3.84
C ASP A 182 28.03 -9.34 -4.93
N ARG A 183 28.42 -8.78 -6.09
CA ARG A 183 28.92 -9.54 -7.24
C ARG A 183 30.27 -10.20 -7.00
N LYS A 184 31.07 -9.69 -6.05
CA LYS A 184 32.40 -10.23 -5.75
C LYS A 184 32.28 -11.41 -4.79
N ALA A 185 31.48 -11.26 -3.75
CA ALA A 185 31.23 -12.30 -2.76
C ALA A 185 30.18 -13.31 -3.20
N LEU A 186 29.41 -13.02 -4.26
CA LEU A 186 28.27 -13.83 -4.75
C LEU A 186 27.25 -14.11 -3.65
N GLU A 187 26.96 -13.08 -2.85
CA GLU A 187 26.00 -13.19 -1.74
C GLU A 187 25.11 -11.97 -1.61
N CYS A 188 23.95 -12.16 -0.99
CA CYS A 188 23.03 -11.08 -0.66
C CYS A 188 23.47 -10.39 0.62
N ARG A 189 23.61 -9.05 0.58
CA ARG A 189 24.02 -8.23 1.72
C ARG A 189 23.03 -7.11 1.98
N HIS A 190 23.09 -6.55 3.16
CA HIS A 190 22.37 -5.31 3.47
C HIS A 190 22.79 -4.22 2.49
N PHE A 191 21.79 -3.57 1.87
CA PHE A 191 21.99 -2.39 1.06
C PHE A 191 21.94 -1.16 1.97
N SER A 192 23.06 -0.42 2.04
CA SER A 192 23.11 0.92 2.62
C SER A 192 23.36 1.88 1.46
N PRO A 193 22.40 2.77 1.13
CA PRO A 193 22.68 3.85 0.19
C PRO A 193 23.90 4.60 0.72
N MET A 194 24.89 4.86 -0.12
CA MET A 194 26.01 5.70 0.28
C MET A 194 25.47 7.11 0.56
N GLU A 195 25.72 7.60 1.79
CA GLU A 195 25.50 8.99 2.17
C GLU A 195 26.33 9.94 1.31
#